data_a1e8afc54904f837640e6b40372aed46
#
_entry.id   a1e8afc54904f837640e6b40372aed46
#
_cell.length_a   1.000
_cell.length_b   1.000
_cell.length_c   1.000
_cell.angle_alpha   90.00
_cell.angle_beta   90.00
_cell.angle_gamma   90.00
#
_symmetry.space_group_name_H-M   'P 1'
#
loop_
_entity.id
_entity.type
_entity.pdbx_description
1 polymer ?
#
loop_
_entity_poly.entity_id
_entity_poly.type
_entity_poly.pdbx_seq_one_letter_code
_entity_poly.pdbx_strand_id
1 'polypeptide(L)'
;MQTPEALNAAFVSGNSHTVVVESLRTAGARSVLDIGCGGGRLVARLSAEGFAAAGVDPHAPAVEAARNKTPAAQFAVSGAQSLPFDPASFDAAVFLNSLHHVPVDEMGKALDEAGRVVREGGAILIVEPLAEGSYFETMRPIEDETAIRHAAGVAIADAVREGRFRLRGNVVFRETVRFKNVDEFLSRLVAVDASRAGAAERLHDEIETHFRLQSQQDGDHFKLVQPLRIYWLAVGN
;
A
#
# COMPACT_ATOMS: atom_id res chain seq x y z
N MET A 1 5.05 25.27 1.58
CA MET A 1 5.93 24.36 2.36
C MET A 1 5.07 23.86 3.51
N GLN A 2 4.73 22.57 3.51
CA GLN A 2 3.93 22.03 4.61
C GLN A 2 4.79 21.88 5.87
N THR A 3 4.15 22.09 7.00
CA THR A 3 4.82 22.01 8.29
C THR A 3 5.00 20.54 8.70
N PRO A 4 6.06 20.21 9.44
CA PRO A 4 6.22 18.89 10.07
C PRO A 4 4.99 18.44 10.88
N GLU A 5 4.16 19.38 11.33
CA GLU A 5 2.92 19.13 12.06
C GLU A 5 1.88 18.36 11.27
N ALA A 6 1.68 18.67 9.98
CA ALA A 6 0.70 17.96 9.14
C ALA A 6 1.08 16.50 8.95
N LEU A 7 2.37 16.22 8.71
CA LEU A 7 2.87 14.85 8.59
C LEU A 7 2.78 14.08 9.91
N ASN A 8 3.13 14.74 11.04
CA ASN A 8 2.99 14.13 12.36
C ASN A 8 1.52 13.83 12.68
N ALA A 9 0.60 14.76 12.37
CA ALA A 9 -0.84 14.53 12.54
C ALA A 9 -1.35 13.37 11.68
N ALA A 10 -0.83 13.22 10.46
CA ALA A 10 -1.13 12.08 9.59
C ALA A 10 -0.73 10.74 10.23
N PHE A 11 0.48 10.64 10.79
CA PHE A 11 0.93 9.44 11.51
C PHE A 11 0.08 9.15 12.74
N VAL A 12 -0.31 10.17 13.50
CA VAL A 12 -1.21 10.03 14.67
C VAL A 12 -2.60 9.55 14.25
N SER A 13 -3.12 10.02 13.10
CA SER A 13 -4.42 9.59 12.57
C SER A 13 -4.42 8.12 12.16
N GLY A 14 -3.26 7.58 11.79
CA GLY A 14 -3.08 6.20 11.33
C GLY A 14 -3.71 5.92 9.97
N ASN A 15 -4.25 6.91 9.25
CA ASN A 15 -4.82 6.69 7.93
C ASN A 15 -3.73 6.64 6.87
N SER A 16 -3.52 5.48 6.25
CA SER A 16 -2.45 5.23 5.29
C SER A 16 -2.49 6.18 4.07
N HIS A 17 -3.68 6.49 3.54
CA HIS A 17 -3.81 7.45 2.44
C HIS A 17 -3.40 8.87 2.86
N THR A 18 -3.77 9.30 4.06
CA THR A 18 -3.39 10.61 4.59
C THR A 18 -1.88 10.68 4.83
N VAL A 19 -1.28 9.61 5.37
CA VAL A 19 0.19 9.51 5.54
C VAL A 19 0.90 9.63 4.19
N VAL A 20 0.43 8.94 3.15
CA VAL A 20 1.01 9.03 1.80
C VAL A 20 0.87 10.45 1.25
N VAL A 21 -0.31 11.06 1.30
CA VAL A 21 -0.55 12.43 0.82
C VAL A 21 0.40 13.42 1.49
N GLU A 22 0.50 13.40 2.82
CA GLU A 22 1.35 14.36 3.55
C GLU A 22 2.86 14.09 3.33
N SER A 23 3.25 12.82 3.14
CA SER A 23 4.62 12.46 2.76
C SER A 23 4.96 12.98 1.36
N LEU A 24 4.08 12.83 0.37
CA LEU A 24 4.26 13.34 -0.98
C LEU A 24 4.35 14.88 -1.02
N ARG A 25 3.51 15.56 -0.25
CA ARG A 25 3.57 17.01 -0.10
C ARG A 25 4.90 17.45 0.51
N THR A 26 5.37 16.74 1.55
CA THR A 26 6.67 17.01 2.19
C THR A 26 7.82 16.76 1.21
N ALA A 27 7.70 15.77 0.30
CA ALA A 27 8.65 15.53 -0.78
C ALA A 27 8.60 16.61 -1.88
N GLY A 28 7.59 17.46 -1.90
CA GLY A 28 7.38 18.44 -2.98
C GLY A 28 6.94 17.82 -4.29
N ALA A 29 6.39 16.60 -4.26
CA ALA A 29 5.90 15.91 -5.44
C ALA A 29 4.65 16.58 -6.02
N ARG A 30 4.49 16.54 -7.35
CA ARG A 30 3.33 17.01 -8.09
C ARG A 30 2.76 15.91 -8.99
N SER A 31 3.63 15.10 -9.59
CA SER A 31 3.26 13.93 -10.41
C SER A 31 3.61 12.65 -9.65
N VAL A 32 2.64 11.73 -9.54
CA VAL A 32 2.75 10.54 -8.69
C VAL A 32 2.23 9.31 -9.43
N LEU A 33 2.99 8.21 -9.37
CA LEU A 33 2.58 6.90 -9.84
C LEU A 33 2.23 6.00 -8.64
N ASP A 34 1.02 5.45 -8.63
CA ASP A 34 0.55 4.41 -7.70
C ASP A 34 0.79 3.03 -8.33
N ILE A 35 1.72 2.23 -7.76
CA ILE A 35 2.12 0.92 -8.27
C ILE A 35 1.39 -0.16 -7.48
N GLY A 36 0.54 -0.95 -8.15
CA GLY A 36 -0.43 -1.83 -7.54
C GLY A 36 -1.67 -1.05 -7.09
N CYS A 37 -2.20 -0.20 -7.97
CA CYS A 37 -3.26 0.75 -7.64
C CYS A 37 -4.64 0.11 -7.39
N GLY A 38 -4.82 -1.17 -7.72
CA GLY A 38 -6.09 -1.87 -7.64
C GLY A 38 -7.22 -1.06 -8.30
N GLY A 39 -8.35 -0.91 -7.62
CA GLY A 39 -9.50 -0.10 -8.07
C GLY A 39 -9.31 1.43 -7.95
N GLY A 40 -8.07 1.94 -7.88
CA GLY A 40 -7.70 3.35 -8.00
C GLY A 40 -8.09 4.22 -6.80
N ARG A 41 -8.19 3.68 -5.59
CA ARG A 41 -8.58 4.46 -4.40
C ARG A 41 -7.57 5.54 -4.06
N LEU A 42 -6.27 5.21 -4.08
CA LEU A 42 -5.21 6.17 -3.79
C LEU A 42 -5.11 7.19 -4.92
N VAL A 43 -5.16 6.76 -6.20
CA VAL A 43 -5.15 7.66 -7.36
C VAL A 43 -6.29 8.68 -7.29
N ALA A 44 -7.52 8.25 -6.96
CA ALA A 44 -8.66 9.14 -6.79
C ALA A 44 -8.44 10.16 -5.66
N ARG A 45 -7.88 9.71 -4.54
CA ARG A 45 -7.54 10.60 -3.42
C ARG A 45 -6.45 11.61 -3.81
N LEU A 46 -5.37 11.16 -4.46
CA LEU A 46 -4.28 12.02 -4.91
C LEU A 46 -4.78 13.07 -5.92
N SER A 47 -5.62 12.66 -6.88
CA SER A 47 -6.22 13.59 -7.85
C SER A 47 -7.09 14.66 -7.17
N ALA A 48 -7.89 14.27 -6.18
CA ALA A 48 -8.70 15.21 -5.38
C ALA A 48 -7.85 16.20 -4.55
N GLU A 49 -6.64 15.79 -4.17
CA GLU A 49 -5.65 16.62 -3.45
C GLU A 49 -4.75 17.45 -4.37
N GLY A 50 -5.00 17.41 -5.71
CA GLY A 50 -4.33 18.24 -6.71
C GLY A 50 -3.04 17.66 -7.29
N PHE A 51 -2.75 16.37 -7.05
CA PHE A 51 -1.62 15.69 -7.71
C PHE A 51 -2.02 15.25 -9.14
N ALA A 52 -1.06 15.31 -10.06
CA ALA A 52 -1.15 14.60 -11.33
C ALA A 52 -0.86 13.10 -11.05
N ALA A 53 -1.91 12.33 -10.82
CA ALA A 53 -1.79 10.94 -10.41
C ALA A 53 -2.04 9.97 -11.56
N ALA A 54 -1.23 8.91 -11.62
CA ALA A 54 -1.41 7.75 -12.50
C ALA A 54 -1.38 6.46 -11.67
N GLY A 55 -1.90 5.37 -12.22
CA GLY A 55 -1.90 4.07 -11.56
C GLY A 55 -1.58 2.92 -12.50
N VAL A 56 -0.93 1.89 -11.97
CA VAL A 56 -0.74 0.60 -12.64
C VAL A 56 -1.15 -0.55 -11.74
N ASP A 57 -1.73 -1.58 -12.35
CA ASP A 57 -2.08 -2.82 -11.67
C ASP A 57 -2.09 -3.98 -12.70
N PRO A 58 -1.62 -5.18 -12.36
CA PRO A 58 -1.68 -6.32 -13.27
C PRO A 58 -3.10 -6.84 -13.52
N HIS A 59 -4.06 -6.55 -12.63
CA HIS A 59 -5.43 -7.04 -12.69
C HIS A 59 -6.30 -6.13 -13.55
N ALA A 60 -6.50 -6.48 -14.82
CA ALA A 60 -7.25 -5.66 -15.79
C ALA A 60 -8.66 -5.22 -15.33
N PRO A 61 -9.49 -6.07 -14.66
CA PRO A 61 -10.78 -5.64 -14.12
C PRO A 61 -10.67 -4.53 -13.05
N ALA A 62 -9.62 -4.55 -12.22
CA ALA A 62 -9.38 -3.50 -11.23
C ALA A 62 -9.00 -2.18 -11.90
N VAL A 63 -8.15 -2.24 -12.93
CA VAL A 63 -7.77 -1.06 -13.74
C VAL A 63 -8.99 -0.45 -14.44
N GLU A 64 -9.89 -1.27 -14.96
CA GLU A 64 -11.13 -0.79 -15.58
C GLU A 64 -12.04 -0.09 -14.55
N ALA A 65 -12.19 -0.66 -13.36
CA ALA A 65 -12.91 -0.03 -12.26
C ALA A 65 -12.26 1.31 -11.84
N ALA A 66 -10.93 1.37 -11.83
CA ALA A 66 -10.17 2.58 -11.53
C ALA A 66 -10.40 3.69 -12.58
N ARG A 67 -10.39 3.34 -13.87
CA ARG A 67 -10.69 4.27 -14.98
C ARG A 67 -12.10 4.87 -14.86
N ASN A 68 -13.08 4.02 -14.56
CA ASN A 68 -14.46 4.46 -14.38
C ASN A 68 -14.61 5.41 -13.19
N LYS A 69 -13.85 5.19 -12.12
CA LYS A 69 -13.87 6.00 -10.90
C LYS A 69 -13.16 7.34 -11.07
N THR A 70 -12.08 7.39 -11.81
CA THR A 70 -11.23 8.59 -11.98
C THR A 70 -10.84 8.76 -13.47
N PRO A 71 -11.80 9.12 -14.34
CA PRO A 71 -11.57 9.17 -15.79
C PRO A 71 -10.47 10.15 -16.24
N ALA A 72 -10.17 11.15 -15.43
CA ALA A 72 -9.13 12.14 -15.72
C ALA A 72 -7.70 11.65 -15.42
N ALA A 73 -7.54 10.53 -14.69
CA ALA A 73 -6.24 9.96 -14.36
C ALA A 73 -5.82 8.91 -15.40
N GLN A 74 -4.51 8.74 -15.55
CA GLN A 74 -3.95 7.72 -16.43
C GLN A 74 -3.84 6.38 -15.69
N PHE A 75 -4.31 5.30 -16.34
CA PHE A 75 -4.17 3.95 -15.82
C PHE A 75 -3.66 2.99 -16.88
N ALA A 76 -2.77 2.06 -16.48
CA ALA A 76 -2.27 1.01 -17.34
C ALA A 76 -2.36 -0.37 -16.66
N VAL A 77 -2.60 -1.40 -17.47
CA VAL A 77 -2.51 -2.80 -17.01
C VAL A 77 -1.06 -3.22 -17.15
N SER A 78 -0.36 -3.37 -16.02
CA SER A 78 1.05 -3.78 -16.00
C SER A 78 1.46 -4.26 -14.61
N GLY A 79 2.40 -5.21 -14.57
CA GLY A 79 3.09 -5.57 -13.33
C GLY A 79 4.13 -4.50 -12.94
N ALA A 80 4.45 -4.46 -11.66
CA ALA A 80 5.42 -3.50 -11.10
C ALA A 80 6.84 -3.65 -11.69
N GLN A 81 7.17 -4.85 -12.17
CA GLN A 81 8.49 -5.18 -12.75
C GLN A 81 8.67 -4.73 -14.22
N SER A 82 7.65 -4.10 -14.83
CA SER A 82 7.72 -3.63 -16.23
C SER A 82 6.75 -2.46 -16.42
N LEU A 83 7.13 -1.27 -15.98
CA LEU A 83 6.25 -0.09 -15.98
C LEU A 83 6.19 0.55 -17.37
N PRO A 84 4.98 0.80 -17.93
CA PRO A 84 4.81 1.32 -19.30
C PRO A 84 4.93 2.85 -19.35
N PHE A 85 5.94 3.40 -18.68
CA PHE A 85 6.24 4.84 -18.65
C PHE A 85 7.71 5.09 -18.98
N ASP A 86 7.98 6.25 -19.56
CA ASP A 86 9.34 6.69 -19.83
C ASP A 86 10.14 6.93 -18.53
N PRO A 87 11.47 6.86 -18.56
CA PRO A 87 12.31 7.23 -17.43
C PRO A 87 12.02 8.67 -16.96
N ALA A 88 12.11 8.90 -15.65
CA ALA A 88 11.97 10.21 -15.01
C ALA A 88 10.61 10.93 -15.29
N SER A 89 9.53 10.16 -15.53
CA SER A 89 8.19 10.69 -15.82
C SER A 89 7.45 11.23 -14.59
N PHE A 90 7.86 10.82 -13.40
CA PHE A 90 7.17 11.16 -12.14
C PHE A 90 8.10 11.80 -11.12
N ASP A 91 7.52 12.67 -10.27
CA ASP A 91 8.22 13.18 -9.09
C ASP A 91 8.31 12.13 -7.98
N ALA A 92 7.31 11.25 -7.89
CA ALA A 92 7.29 10.17 -6.91
C ALA A 92 6.56 8.93 -7.42
N ALA A 93 6.90 7.78 -6.83
CA ALA A 93 6.14 6.53 -6.94
C ALA A 93 5.73 6.05 -5.54
N VAL A 94 4.60 5.34 -5.48
CA VAL A 94 4.04 4.79 -4.24
C VAL A 94 3.74 3.32 -4.43
N PHE A 95 4.17 2.49 -3.47
CA PHE A 95 3.62 1.16 -3.22
C PHE A 95 2.80 1.26 -1.94
N LEU A 96 1.49 1.08 -2.02
CA LEU A 96 0.61 1.07 -0.85
C LEU A 96 -0.01 -0.31 -0.67
N ASN A 97 0.54 -1.10 0.24
CA ASN A 97 0.18 -2.50 0.46
C ASN A 97 0.24 -3.33 -0.83
N SER A 98 1.29 -3.15 -1.64
CA SER A 98 1.35 -3.75 -2.96
C SER A 98 2.68 -4.42 -3.31
N LEU A 99 3.81 -4.05 -2.70
CA LEU A 99 5.10 -4.65 -3.01
C LEU A 99 5.13 -6.14 -2.61
N HIS A 100 4.54 -6.51 -1.47
CA HIS A 100 4.49 -7.91 -1.04
C HIS A 100 3.62 -8.81 -1.93
N HIS A 101 2.80 -8.26 -2.84
CA HIS A 101 2.09 -9.03 -3.86
C HIS A 101 2.91 -9.26 -5.14
N VAL A 102 4.08 -8.63 -5.27
CA VAL A 102 5.02 -8.93 -6.37
C VAL A 102 5.74 -10.26 -6.09
N PRO A 103 5.93 -11.15 -7.08
CA PRO A 103 6.76 -12.33 -6.89
C PRO A 103 8.11 -12.00 -6.25
N VAL A 104 8.54 -12.81 -5.28
CA VAL A 104 9.71 -12.49 -4.44
C VAL A 104 10.97 -12.24 -5.28
N ASP A 105 11.18 -13.03 -6.32
CA ASP A 105 12.31 -12.92 -7.26
C ASP A 105 12.20 -11.70 -8.21
N GLU A 106 11.03 -11.07 -8.28
CA GLU A 106 10.78 -9.87 -9.09
C GLU A 106 10.72 -8.57 -8.27
N MET A 107 10.67 -8.64 -6.92
CA MET A 107 10.58 -7.44 -6.07
C MET A 107 11.73 -6.46 -6.31
N GLY A 108 12.96 -6.97 -6.47
CA GLY A 108 14.12 -6.14 -6.80
C GLY A 108 13.94 -5.37 -8.10
N LYS A 109 13.46 -6.05 -9.14
CA LYS A 109 13.18 -5.45 -10.44
C LYS A 109 12.03 -4.44 -10.38
N ALA A 110 11.00 -4.70 -9.57
CA ALA A 110 9.92 -3.75 -9.34
C ALA A 110 10.41 -2.44 -8.70
N LEU A 111 11.34 -2.54 -7.74
CA LEU A 111 11.99 -1.38 -7.15
C LEU A 111 12.85 -0.62 -8.17
N ASP A 112 13.60 -1.33 -9.03
CA ASP A 112 14.40 -0.71 -10.10
C ASP A 112 13.53 0.04 -11.12
N GLU A 113 12.40 -0.53 -11.51
CA GLU A 113 11.44 0.11 -12.40
C GLU A 113 10.81 1.36 -11.75
N ALA A 114 10.46 1.29 -10.45
CA ALA A 114 10.02 2.47 -9.71
C ALA A 114 11.10 3.58 -9.70
N GLY A 115 12.38 3.19 -9.51
CA GLY A 115 13.51 4.12 -9.60
C GLY A 115 13.70 4.71 -10.99
N ARG A 116 13.52 3.91 -12.04
CA ARG A 116 13.63 4.33 -13.43
C ARG A 116 12.60 5.39 -13.81
N VAL A 117 11.35 5.21 -13.41
CA VAL A 117 10.26 6.13 -13.78
C VAL A 117 10.21 7.38 -12.91
N VAL A 118 10.85 7.39 -11.76
CA VAL A 118 10.96 8.56 -10.88
C VAL A 118 12.20 9.35 -11.25
N ARG A 119 12.07 10.68 -11.32
CA ARG A 119 13.18 11.57 -11.63
C ARG A 119 14.26 11.56 -10.53
N GLU A 120 15.48 11.95 -10.88
CA GLU A 120 16.55 12.16 -9.91
C GLU A 120 16.11 13.14 -8.80
N GLY A 121 16.43 12.82 -7.56
CA GLY A 121 16.00 13.53 -6.37
C GLY A 121 14.52 13.33 -6.00
N GLY A 122 13.77 12.56 -6.79
CA GLY A 122 12.40 12.17 -6.50
C GLY A 122 12.28 11.15 -5.37
N ALA A 123 11.05 10.81 -4.99
CA ALA A 123 10.77 9.94 -3.85
C ALA A 123 10.06 8.65 -4.26
N ILE A 124 10.41 7.53 -3.61
CA ILE A 124 9.62 6.31 -3.62
C ILE A 124 9.13 6.07 -2.20
N LEU A 125 7.80 6.06 -2.03
CA LEU A 125 7.15 5.73 -0.77
C LEU A 125 6.65 4.29 -0.82
N ILE A 126 7.07 3.46 0.13
CA ILE A 126 6.62 2.08 0.22
C ILE A 126 5.96 1.92 1.58
N VAL A 127 4.66 1.65 1.58
CA VAL A 127 3.85 1.41 2.78
C VAL A 127 3.45 -0.05 2.79
N GLU A 128 3.99 -0.81 3.75
CA GLU A 128 3.78 -2.24 3.85
C GLU A 128 3.22 -2.63 5.21
N PRO A 129 2.27 -3.58 5.26
CA PRO A 129 1.75 -4.10 6.51
C PRO A 129 2.79 -4.99 7.19
N LEU A 130 2.91 -4.86 8.52
CA LEU A 130 3.72 -5.76 9.31
C LEU A 130 2.95 -7.05 9.61
N ALA A 131 3.67 -8.18 9.74
CA ALA A 131 3.08 -9.46 10.14
C ALA A 131 2.80 -9.48 11.65
N GLU A 132 2.05 -8.50 12.11
CA GLU A 132 1.65 -8.31 13.51
C GLU A 132 0.39 -7.45 13.61
N GLY A 133 -0.20 -7.39 14.78
CA GLY A 133 -1.41 -6.62 15.04
C GLY A 133 -2.69 -7.42 14.89
N SER A 134 -3.75 -6.93 15.52
CA SER A 134 -5.00 -7.66 15.62
C SER A 134 -5.66 -7.98 14.29
N TYR A 135 -5.48 -7.11 13.27
CA TYR A 135 -5.96 -7.37 11.91
C TYR A 135 -5.25 -8.58 11.29
N PHE A 136 -3.90 -8.59 11.35
CA PHE A 136 -3.10 -9.69 10.82
C PHE A 136 -3.40 -11.01 11.53
N GLU A 137 -3.45 -11.01 12.87
CA GLU A 137 -3.74 -12.23 13.65
C GLU A 137 -5.14 -12.79 13.36
N THR A 138 -6.11 -11.93 13.04
CA THR A 138 -7.45 -12.37 12.62
C THR A 138 -7.44 -12.95 11.20
N MET A 139 -6.64 -12.39 10.29
CA MET A 139 -6.56 -12.83 8.89
C MET A 139 -5.72 -14.11 8.74
N ARG A 140 -4.70 -14.28 9.56
CA ARG A 140 -3.64 -15.31 9.40
C ARG A 140 -4.13 -16.73 9.14
N PRO A 141 -5.22 -17.24 9.74
CA PRO A 141 -5.71 -18.58 9.42
C PRO A 141 -6.21 -18.74 7.97
N ILE A 142 -6.64 -17.64 7.32
CA ILE A 142 -7.04 -17.65 5.91
C ILE A 142 -5.79 -17.63 5.03
N GLU A 143 -4.85 -16.75 5.34
CA GLU A 143 -3.60 -16.59 4.61
C GLU A 143 -2.51 -16.02 5.53
N ASP A 144 -1.46 -16.82 5.75
CA ASP A 144 -0.28 -16.37 6.49
C ASP A 144 0.71 -15.69 5.56
N GLU A 145 0.64 -14.36 5.51
CA GLU A 145 1.54 -13.53 4.70
C GLU A 145 2.87 -13.21 5.40
N THR A 146 3.23 -13.87 6.51
CA THR A 146 4.47 -13.58 7.27
C THR A 146 5.70 -13.61 6.39
N ALA A 147 5.85 -14.68 5.60
CA ALA A 147 7.05 -14.87 4.76
C ALA A 147 7.15 -13.84 3.64
N ILE A 148 6.03 -13.53 2.96
CA ILE A 148 6.05 -12.62 1.81
C ILE A 148 6.20 -11.16 2.25
N ARG A 149 5.60 -10.76 3.38
CA ARG A 149 5.81 -9.44 3.98
C ARG A 149 7.26 -9.24 4.45
N HIS A 150 7.87 -10.30 5.01
CA HIS A 150 9.30 -10.28 5.35
C HIS A 150 10.17 -10.14 4.11
N ALA A 151 9.89 -10.88 3.03
CA ALA A 151 10.63 -10.82 1.78
C ALA A 151 10.59 -9.41 1.16
N ALA A 152 9.45 -8.72 1.20
CA ALA A 152 9.35 -7.33 0.75
C ALA A 152 10.27 -6.41 1.56
N GLY A 153 10.33 -6.58 2.88
CA GLY A 153 11.24 -5.84 3.74
C GLY A 153 12.72 -6.10 3.41
N VAL A 154 13.07 -7.35 3.10
CA VAL A 154 14.43 -7.74 2.67
C VAL A 154 14.77 -7.08 1.33
N ALA A 155 13.88 -7.14 0.34
CA ALA A 155 14.10 -6.52 -0.96
C ALA A 155 14.36 -5.00 -0.86
N ILE A 156 13.63 -4.30 0.00
CA ILE A 156 13.86 -2.87 0.28
C ILE A 156 15.22 -2.65 0.93
N ALA A 157 15.59 -3.46 1.94
CA ALA A 157 16.85 -3.34 2.65
C ALA A 157 18.05 -3.60 1.71
N ASP A 158 17.93 -4.59 0.81
CA ASP A 158 18.93 -4.92 -0.20
C ASP A 158 19.11 -3.76 -1.19
N ALA A 159 18.01 -3.18 -1.68
CA ALA A 159 18.05 -2.04 -2.58
C ALA A 159 18.79 -0.83 -1.98
N VAL A 160 18.60 -0.59 -0.68
CA VAL A 160 19.31 0.47 0.06
C VAL A 160 20.78 0.10 0.28
N ARG A 161 21.08 -1.13 0.70
CA ARG A 161 22.45 -1.61 0.96
C ARG A 161 23.32 -1.60 -0.30
N GLU A 162 22.73 -1.91 -1.45
CA GLU A 162 23.38 -1.89 -2.76
C GLU A 162 23.54 -0.49 -3.33
N GLY A 163 23.05 0.54 -2.64
CA GLY A 163 23.16 1.93 -3.06
C GLY A 163 22.22 2.32 -4.22
N ARG A 164 21.21 1.48 -4.53
CA ARG A 164 20.21 1.81 -5.56
C ARG A 164 19.34 2.99 -5.14
N PHE A 165 19.07 3.08 -3.84
CA PHE A 165 18.30 4.16 -3.23
C PHE A 165 18.92 4.60 -1.91
N ARG A 166 18.65 5.87 -1.55
CA ARG A 166 19.01 6.39 -0.24
C ARG A 166 17.78 6.39 0.67
N LEU A 167 17.85 5.69 1.81
CA LEU A 167 16.80 5.73 2.82
C LEU A 167 16.78 7.10 3.52
N ARG A 168 15.70 7.85 3.37
CA ARG A 168 15.46 9.14 4.05
C ARG A 168 14.85 8.95 5.43
N GLY A 169 14.10 7.88 5.61
CA GLY A 169 13.48 7.52 6.87
C GLY A 169 12.53 6.35 6.73
N ASN A 170 12.18 5.77 7.87
CA ASN A 170 11.07 4.83 7.98
C ASN A 170 10.34 5.07 9.31
N VAL A 171 9.03 4.89 9.30
CA VAL A 171 8.18 5.08 10.47
C VAL A 171 7.15 3.95 10.51
N VAL A 172 6.92 3.41 11.70
CA VAL A 172 5.79 2.50 11.94
C VAL A 172 4.63 3.32 12.50
N PHE A 173 3.46 3.16 11.89
CA PHE A 173 2.20 3.74 12.35
C PHE A 173 1.11 2.68 12.40
N ARG A 174 0.01 2.95 13.07
CA ARG A 174 -1.07 1.99 13.28
C ARG A 174 -2.33 2.46 12.56
N GLU A 175 -2.77 1.70 11.57
CA GLU A 175 -4.06 1.90 10.93
C GLU A 175 -5.14 1.12 11.69
N THR A 176 -6.22 1.81 12.03
CA THR A 176 -7.39 1.19 12.68
C THR A 176 -8.49 1.03 11.64
N VAL A 177 -8.91 -0.21 11.43
CA VAL A 177 -9.98 -0.55 10.51
C VAL A 177 -11.22 -0.94 11.32
N ARG A 178 -12.40 -0.41 10.92
CA ARG A 178 -13.66 -0.69 11.57
C ARG A 178 -14.50 -1.65 10.73
N PHE A 179 -15.18 -2.55 11.41
CA PHE A 179 -16.07 -3.55 10.82
C PHE A 179 -17.34 -3.64 11.66
N LYS A 180 -18.48 -3.88 11.02
CA LYS A 180 -19.74 -4.16 11.71
C LYS A 180 -19.74 -5.54 12.35
N ASN A 181 -19.15 -6.52 11.66
CA ASN A 181 -19.10 -7.91 12.08
C ASN A 181 -17.99 -8.66 11.31
N VAL A 182 -17.83 -9.95 11.58
CA VAL A 182 -16.90 -10.83 10.89
C VAL A 182 -17.20 -10.97 9.40
N ASP A 183 -18.47 -10.96 8.99
CA ASP A 183 -18.85 -11.11 7.58
C ASP A 183 -18.34 -9.93 6.73
N GLU A 184 -18.42 -8.70 7.28
CA GLU A 184 -17.82 -7.54 6.63
C GLU A 184 -16.30 -7.65 6.53
N PHE A 185 -15.63 -8.16 7.58
CA PHE A 185 -14.19 -8.41 7.54
C PHE A 185 -13.85 -9.42 6.45
N LEU A 186 -14.51 -10.58 6.41
CA LEU A 186 -14.30 -11.61 5.39
C LEU A 186 -14.60 -11.10 3.98
N SER A 187 -15.70 -10.37 3.81
CA SER A 187 -16.06 -9.77 2.51
C SER A 187 -14.98 -8.83 1.99
N ARG A 188 -14.34 -8.04 2.87
CA ARG A 188 -13.24 -7.15 2.49
C ARG A 188 -11.96 -7.92 2.13
N LEU A 189 -11.64 -9.02 2.82
CA LEU A 189 -10.51 -9.87 2.50
C LEU A 189 -10.67 -10.51 1.11
N VAL A 190 -11.87 -11.05 0.82
CA VAL A 190 -12.19 -11.66 -0.48
C VAL A 190 -12.23 -10.61 -1.60
N ALA A 191 -12.64 -9.37 -1.30
CA ALA A 191 -12.63 -8.29 -2.29
C ALA A 191 -11.21 -7.85 -2.69
N VAL A 192 -10.21 -8.06 -1.82
CA VAL A 192 -8.78 -7.84 -2.15
C VAL A 192 -8.24 -8.99 -2.98
N ASP A 193 -8.55 -10.23 -2.59
CA ASP A 193 -8.13 -11.44 -3.30
C ASP A 193 -9.26 -12.48 -3.30
N ALA A 194 -9.86 -12.70 -4.46
CA ALA A 194 -10.96 -13.64 -4.64
C ALA A 194 -10.57 -15.10 -4.35
N SER A 195 -9.29 -15.46 -4.41
CA SER A 195 -8.80 -16.82 -4.07
C SER A 195 -9.06 -17.19 -2.60
N ARG A 196 -9.20 -16.20 -1.74
CA ARG A 196 -9.51 -16.34 -0.30
C ARG A 196 -10.94 -16.84 -0.01
N ALA A 197 -11.86 -16.78 -1.01
CA ALA A 197 -13.27 -17.09 -0.79
C ALA A 197 -13.51 -18.49 -0.19
N GLY A 198 -12.87 -19.51 -0.75
CA GLY A 198 -13.03 -20.88 -0.26
C GLY A 198 -12.45 -21.11 1.15
N ALA A 199 -11.39 -20.42 1.52
CA ALA A 199 -10.84 -20.47 2.89
C ALA A 199 -11.75 -19.68 3.85
N ALA A 200 -12.22 -18.52 3.46
CA ALA A 200 -13.14 -17.68 4.25
C ALA A 200 -14.43 -18.43 4.62
N GLU A 201 -15.01 -19.18 3.65
CA GLU A 201 -16.20 -19.99 3.90
C GLU A 201 -15.91 -21.16 4.86
N ARG A 202 -14.84 -21.92 4.62
CA ARG A 202 -14.50 -23.10 5.45
C ARG A 202 -14.10 -22.74 6.87
N LEU A 203 -13.44 -21.60 7.08
CA LEU A 203 -12.87 -21.18 8.36
C LEU A 203 -13.72 -20.12 9.07
N HIS A 204 -14.95 -19.88 8.62
CA HIS A 204 -15.80 -18.81 9.13
C HIS A 204 -15.88 -18.78 10.65
N ASP A 205 -16.21 -19.90 11.31
CA ASP A 205 -16.39 -19.98 12.77
C ASP A 205 -15.05 -19.77 13.52
N GLU A 206 -13.95 -20.27 12.95
CA GLU A 206 -12.61 -20.04 13.48
C GLU A 206 -12.26 -18.55 13.40
N ILE A 207 -12.49 -17.91 12.24
CA ILE A 207 -12.24 -16.48 12.04
C ILE A 207 -13.17 -15.64 12.93
N GLU A 208 -14.43 -16.02 13.13
CA GLU A 208 -15.32 -15.32 14.04
C GLU A 208 -14.77 -15.36 15.48
N THR A 209 -14.22 -16.50 15.91
CA THR A 209 -13.56 -16.63 17.21
C THR A 209 -12.34 -15.71 17.30
N HIS A 210 -11.45 -15.73 16.31
CA HIS A 210 -10.29 -14.83 16.24
C HIS A 210 -10.73 -13.36 16.20
N PHE A 211 -11.71 -13.03 15.38
CA PHE A 211 -12.24 -11.66 15.27
C PHE A 211 -12.74 -11.15 16.62
N ARG A 212 -13.51 -11.95 17.36
CA ARG A 212 -14.00 -11.58 18.71
C ARG A 212 -12.87 -11.41 19.73
N LEU A 213 -11.84 -12.26 19.67
CA LEU A 213 -10.70 -12.20 20.58
C LEU A 213 -9.77 -11.02 20.31
N GLN A 214 -9.58 -10.68 19.05
CA GLN A 214 -8.60 -9.69 18.60
C GLN A 214 -9.17 -8.28 18.47
N SER A 215 -10.48 -8.15 18.25
CA SER A 215 -11.12 -6.85 18.06
C SER A 215 -11.45 -6.14 19.37
N GLN A 216 -11.53 -4.82 19.28
CA GLN A 216 -12.06 -3.97 20.35
C GLN A 216 -13.40 -3.39 19.90
N GLN A 217 -14.41 -3.46 20.76
CA GLN A 217 -15.71 -2.87 20.50
C GLN A 217 -15.61 -1.32 20.48
N ASP A 218 -16.26 -0.69 19.51
CA ASP A 218 -16.30 0.75 19.31
C ASP A 218 -17.72 1.17 18.88
N GLY A 219 -18.62 1.35 19.84
CA GLY A 219 -20.05 1.52 19.57
C GLY A 219 -20.62 0.28 18.86
N ASP A 220 -21.23 0.50 17.70
CA ASP A 220 -21.83 -0.56 16.87
C ASP A 220 -20.80 -1.26 15.94
N HIS A 221 -19.52 -0.95 16.09
CA HIS A 221 -18.42 -1.49 15.27
C HIS A 221 -17.38 -2.19 16.14
N PHE A 222 -16.55 -2.95 15.46
CA PHE A 222 -15.35 -3.60 15.99
C PHE A 222 -14.12 -3.04 15.31
N LYS A 223 -13.08 -2.75 16.08
CA LYS A 223 -11.81 -2.24 15.61
C LYS A 223 -10.77 -3.34 15.56
N LEU A 224 -10.08 -3.45 14.43
CA LEU A 224 -8.83 -4.18 14.29
C LEU A 224 -7.72 -3.22 13.92
N VAL A 225 -6.52 -3.47 14.42
CA VAL A 225 -5.34 -2.62 14.20
C VAL A 225 -4.35 -3.35 13.32
N GLN A 226 -3.92 -2.71 12.23
CA GLN A 226 -2.83 -3.14 11.37
C GLN A 226 -1.67 -2.17 11.50
N PRO A 227 -0.54 -2.57 12.09
CA PRO A 227 0.70 -1.80 11.99
C PRO A 227 1.21 -1.79 10.55
N LEU A 228 1.54 -0.61 10.07
CA LEU A 228 2.10 -0.36 8.75
C LEU A 228 3.46 0.30 8.91
N ARG A 229 4.41 -0.03 8.03
CA ARG A 229 5.68 0.67 7.93
C ARG A 229 5.76 1.41 6.61
N ILE A 230 6.02 2.71 6.69
CA ILE A 230 6.39 3.49 5.53
C ILE A 230 7.90 3.58 5.44
N TYR A 231 8.44 3.31 4.25
CA TYR A 231 9.81 3.61 3.86
C TYR A 231 9.79 4.78 2.88
N TRP A 232 10.66 5.74 3.12
CA TRP A 232 10.88 6.87 2.23
C TRP A 232 12.26 6.75 1.60
N LEU A 233 12.29 6.41 0.33
CA LEU A 233 13.50 6.27 -0.45
C LEU A 233 13.66 7.48 -1.37
N ALA A 234 14.90 7.93 -1.57
CA ALA A 234 15.25 8.92 -2.58
C ALA A 234 15.95 8.26 -3.75
N VAL A 235 15.61 8.66 -4.96
CA VAL A 235 16.25 8.27 -6.21
C VAL A 235 17.47 9.17 -6.45
N GLY A 236 18.62 8.55 -6.78
CA GLY A 236 19.89 9.28 -6.94
C GLY A 236 20.61 9.54 -5.60
N ASN A 237 21.83 10.04 -5.72
CA ASN A 237 22.74 10.31 -4.59
C ASN A 237 22.43 11.64 -3.88
#